data_9b94c13da4d70f2d122d1bc49b723c2a
#
_entry.id   9b94c13da4d70f2d122d1bc49b723c2a
#
_cell.length_a   1.000
_cell.length_b   1.000
_cell.length_c   1.000
_cell.angle_alpha   90.00
_cell.angle_beta   90.00
_cell.angle_gamma   90.00
#
_symmetry.space_group_name_H-M   'P 1'
#
loop_
_entity.id
_entity.type
_entity.pdbx_description
1 polymer ?
#
loop_
_entity_poly.entity_id
_entity_poly.type
_entity_poly.pdbx_seq_one_letter_code
_entity_poly.pdbx_strand_id
1 'polypeptide(L)'
;MSIMSYYARQIFDETKGYEFRKSPLKAQDLDKKIYVYSAKEDKVLIGYMKVSEILKGNTTQILKSTGYDVRPDGYEIVDYYGKDFQRCCALKLYDVTEFEEYLTLKDMRRIDPNINLPQYYSYIYENDPLYDVIREWDEAFSLDGNLCENPTKQKQAILRRGIERRRK
;
A
#
# COMPACT_ATOMS: atom_id res chain seq x y z
N MET A 1 1.93 1.30 -3.52
CA MET A 1 1.28 0.10 -4.14
C MET A 1 -0.22 0.29 -4.12
N SER A 2 -0.91 0.01 -5.24
CA SER A 2 -2.38 0.08 -5.28
C SER A 2 -2.98 -1.29 -5.00
N ILE A 3 -3.95 -1.35 -4.09
CA ILE A 3 -4.67 -2.55 -3.66
C ILE A 3 -6.15 -2.22 -3.66
N MET A 4 -7.01 -3.14 -4.09
CA MET A 4 -8.47 -2.97 -4.02
C MET A 4 -8.90 -2.76 -2.56
N SER A 5 -9.85 -1.87 -2.30
CA SER A 5 -10.27 -1.48 -0.94
C SER A 5 -10.61 -2.68 -0.05
N TYR A 6 -11.33 -3.66 -0.58
CA TYR A 6 -11.65 -4.89 0.14
C TYR A 6 -10.41 -5.62 0.67
N TYR A 7 -9.38 -5.83 -0.17
CA TYR A 7 -8.15 -6.50 0.24
C TYR A 7 -7.23 -5.61 1.08
N ALA A 8 -7.21 -4.30 0.82
CA ALA A 8 -6.47 -3.37 1.64
C ALA A 8 -6.96 -3.40 3.10
N ARG A 9 -8.28 -3.39 3.32
CA ARG A 9 -8.86 -3.51 4.67
C ARG A 9 -8.45 -4.80 5.35
N GLN A 10 -8.52 -5.95 4.68
CA GLN A 10 -8.07 -7.23 5.25
C GLN A 10 -6.59 -7.23 5.67
N ILE A 11 -5.73 -6.46 4.96
CA ILE A 11 -4.32 -6.32 5.35
C ILE A 11 -4.21 -5.52 6.65
N PHE A 12 -4.89 -4.37 6.74
CA PHE A 12 -4.83 -3.50 7.92
C PHE A 12 -5.60 -4.07 9.12
N ASP A 13 -6.62 -4.90 8.91
CA ASP A 13 -7.31 -5.68 9.93
C ASP A 13 -6.53 -6.96 10.34
N GLU A 14 -5.31 -7.15 9.80
CA GLU A 14 -4.43 -8.31 10.04
C GLU A 14 -5.05 -9.68 9.72
N THR A 15 -6.16 -9.72 8.98
CA THR A 15 -6.81 -10.97 8.55
C THR A 15 -6.15 -11.58 7.32
N LYS A 16 -5.33 -10.80 6.61
CA LYS A 16 -4.59 -11.18 5.40
C LYS A 16 -3.09 -10.93 5.56
N GLY A 17 -2.33 -11.99 5.84
CA GLY A 17 -0.87 -11.92 6.04
C GLY A 17 -0.04 -11.94 4.74
N TYR A 18 -0.67 -12.10 3.59
CA TYR A 18 0.00 -12.15 2.28
C TYR A 18 -0.71 -11.28 1.25
N GLU A 19 0.07 -10.56 0.44
CA GLU A 19 -0.44 -9.89 -0.76
C GLU A 19 -0.08 -10.67 -2.01
N PHE A 20 -1.07 -11.04 -2.82
CA PHE A 20 -0.92 -11.89 -3.99
C PHE A 20 -0.77 -11.06 -5.27
N ARG A 21 0.26 -11.35 -6.07
CA ARG A 21 0.61 -10.60 -7.28
C ARG A 21 1.03 -11.50 -8.43
N LYS A 22 0.68 -11.10 -9.67
CA LYS A 22 1.17 -11.73 -10.90
C LYS A 22 2.59 -11.28 -11.26
N SER A 23 3.01 -10.13 -10.72
CA SER A 23 4.37 -9.57 -10.90
C SER A 23 5.03 -9.43 -9.54
N PRO A 24 6.23 -10.01 -9.34
CA PRO A 24 6.91 -9.95 -8.06
C PRO A 24 7.44 -8.55 -7.76
N LEU A 25 7.54 -8.23 -6.48
CA LEU A 25 8.33 -7.12 -5.98
C LEU A 25 9.82 -7.41 -6.26
N LYS A 26 10.63 -6.38 -6.40
CA LYS A 26 12.08 -6.55 -6.52
C LYS A 26 12.67 -6.91 -5.16
N ALA A 27 13.70 -7.77 -5.12
CA ALA A 27 14.33 -8.18 -3.86
C ALA A 27 14.92 -7.01 -3.06
N GLN A 28 15.38 -5.95 -3.75
CA GLN A 28 15.89 -4.73 -3.12
C GLN A 28 14.83 -3.91 -2.37
N ASP A 29 13.55 -4.24 -2.52
CA ASP A 29 12.42 -3.54 -1.89
C ASP A 29 11.90 -4.29 -0.65
N LEU A 30 12.52 -5.44 -0.31
CA LEU A 30 12.28 -6.10 0.97
C LEU A 30 12.62 -5.16 2.11
N ASP A 31 11.87 -5.26 3.19
CA ASP A 31 12.01 -4.49 4.43
C ASP A 31 11.83 -2.96 4.30
N LYS A 32 11.51 -2.46 3.08
CA LYS A 32 11.17 -1.06 2.87
C LYS A 32 9.70 -0.80 3.13
N LYS A 33 9.38 0.42 3.56
CA LYS A 33 7.99 0.89 3.66
C LYS A 33 7.36 0.91 2.26
N ILE A 34 6.26 0.20 2.11
CA ILE A 34 5.44 0.17 0.91
C ILE A 34 4.12 0.84 1.25
N TYR A 35 3.97 2.10 0.85
CA TYR A 35 2.72 2.83 1.06
C TYR A 35 1.58 2.21 0.26
N VAL A 36 0.43 2.00 0.92
CA VAL A 36 -0.74 1.33 0.36
C VAL A 36 -1.80 2.36 -0.02
N TYR A 37 -2.11 2.42 -1.31
CA TYR A 37 -3.24 3.16 -1.82
C TYR A 37 -4.45 2.21 -1.96
N SER A 38 -5.48 2.44 -1.15
CA SER A 38 -6.77 1.75 -1.23
C SER A 38 -7.53 2.28 -2.44
N ALA A 39 -7.59 1.45 -3.50
CA ALA A 39 -8.16 1.80 -4.79
C ALA A 39 -9.67 1.56 -4.84
N LYS A 40 -10.30 2.01 -5.91
CA LYS A 40 -11.74 1.91 -6.21
C LYS A 40 -12.61 2.74 -5.27
N GLU A 41 -13.12 2.15 -4.18
CA GLU A 41 -14.13 2.77 -3.33
C GLU A 41 -13.53 3.89 -2.48
N ASP A 42 -12.45 3.60 -1.75
CA ASP A 42 -11.88 4.52 -0.76
C ASP A 42 -11.09 5.66 -1.41
N LYS A 43 -10.24 5.35 -2.37
CA LYS A 43 -9.37 6.33 -3.08
C LYS A 43 -8.49 7.15 -2.13
N VAL A 44 -7.85 6.46 -1.19
CA VAL A 44 -6.99 7.06 -0.16
C VAL A 44 -5.67 6.32 -0.01
N LEU A 45 -4.63 7.02 0.42
CA LEU A 45 -3.44 6.42 0.99
C LEU A 45 -3.76 6.08 2.44
N ILE A 46 -3.84 4.78 2.74
CA ILE A 46 -4.38 4.28 4.02
C ILE A 46 -3.28 4.05 5.05
N GLY A 47 -2.06 3.78 4.63
CA GLY A 47 -0.96 3.44 5.51
C GLY A 47 0.22 2.85 4.75
N TYR A 48 1.02 2.06 5.44
CA TYR A 48 2.12 1.31 4.84
C TYR A 48 2.18 -0.13 5.35
N MET A 49 2.92 -0.95 4.64
CA MET A 49 3.31 -2.30 5.04
C MET A 49 4.76 -2.55 4.64
N LYS A 50 5.41 -3.54 5.26
CA LYS A 50 6.69 -4.10 4.82
C LYS A 50 6.53 -5.53 4.35
N VAL A 51 7.46 -5.99 3.52
CA VAL A 51 7.51 -7.35 2.98
C VAL A 51 8.79 -8.02 3.45
N SER A 52 8.66 -9.12 4.19
CA SER A 52 9.81 -9.89 4.68
C SER A 52 10.27 -10.95 3.69
N GLU A 53 9.38 -11.46 2.84
CA GLU A 53 9.65 -12.58 1.95
C GLU A 53 8.78 -12.52 0.69
N ILE A 54 9.33 -12.97 -0.44
CA ILE A 54 8.63 -13.11 -1.71
C ILE A 54 8.59 -14.60 -2.08
N LEU A 55 7.44 -15.24 -1.90
CA LEU A 55 7.19 -16.60 -2.35
C LEU A 55 6.88 -16.58 -3.85
N LYS A 56 7.46 -17.51 -4.61
CA LYS A 56 7.24 -17.65 -6.06
C LYS A 56 6.90 -19.09 -6.42
N GLY A 57 6.01 -19.27 -7.37
CA GLY A 57 5.63 -20.61 -7.82
C GLY A 57 4.40 -20.58 -8.74
N ASN A 58 3.84 -21.76 -8.99
CA ASN A 58 2.52 -21.86 -9.60
C ASN A 58 1.40 -21.68 -8.54
N THR A 59 0.16 -21.56 -9.00
CA THR A 59 -1.01 -21.33 -8.13
C THR A 59 -1.09 -22.34 -6.98
N THR A 60 -0.93 -23.64 -7.26
CA THR A 60 -0.99 -24.70 -6.25
C THR A 60 0.13 -24.58 -5.22
N GLN A 61 1.35 -24.26 -5.67
CA GLN A 61 2.49 -24.08 -4.76
C GLN A 61 2.30 -22.88 -3.84
N ILE A 62 1.81 -21.76 -4.39
CA ILE A 62 1.53 -20.55 -3.57
C ILE A 62 0.45 -20.83 -2.55
N LEU A 63 -0.66 -21.46 -2.93
CA LEU A 63 -1.73 -21.81 -1.98
C LEU A 63 -1.17 -22.63 -0.80
N LYS A 64 -0.41 -23.69 -1.08
CA LYS A 64 0.18 -24.55 -0.05
C LYS A 64 1.19 -23.80 0.82
N SER A 65 2.09 -23.03 0.20
CA SER A 65 3.14 -22.30 0.95
C SER A 65 2.59 -21.20 1.86
N THR A 66 1.41 -20.68 1.55
CA THR A 66 0.74 -19.63 2.34
C THR A 66 -0.36 -20.16 3.26
N GLY A 67 -0.70 -21.47 3.16
CA GLY A 67 -1.79 -22.09 3.94
C GLY A 67 -3.19 -21.74 3.45
N TYR A 68 -3.32 -21.15 2.25
CA TYR A 68 -4.62 -20.81 1.67
C TYR A 68 -5.29 -22.00 0.97
N ASP A 69 -4.61 -23.12 0.77
CA ASP A 69 -5.18 -24.35 0.22
C ASP A 69 -6.25 -25.00 1.14
N VAL A 70 -6.21 -24.69 2.43
CA VAL A 70 -7.18 -25.17 3.44
C VAL A 70 -8.13 -24.08 3.94
N ARG A 71 -8.00 -22.84 3.45
CA ARG A 71 -8.87 -21.71 3.84
C ARG A 71 -10.11 -21.62 2.94
N PRO A 72 -11.25 -21.19 3.50
CA PRO A 72 -12.48 -20.98 2.71
C PRO A 72 -12.31 -19.96 1.57
N ASP A 73 -11.45 -18.95 1.76
CA ASP A 73 -11.17 -17.86 0.79
C ASP A 73 -10.06 -18.20 -0.21
N GLY A 74 -9.48 -19.39 -0.14
CA GLY A 74 -8.41 -19.82 -1.09
C GLY A 74 -8.86 -19.85 -2.55
N TYR A 75 -10.18 -20.03 -2.83
CA TYR A 75 -10.70 -19.97 -4.18
C TYR A 75 -10.52 -18.60 -4.84
N GLU A 76 -10.57 -17.49 -4.08
CA GLU A 76 -10.34 -16.13 -4.61
C GLU A 76 -8.94 -15.98 -5.21
N ILE A 77 -7.95 -16.67 -4.65
CA ILE A 77 -6.57 -16.68 -5.15
C ILE A 77 -6.48 -17.47 -6.45
N VAL A 78 -7.22 -18.61 -6.53
CA VAL A 78 -7.32 -19.38 -7.78
C VAL A 78 -7.99 -18.57 -8.88
N ASP A 79 -9.05 -17.85 -8.56
CA ASP A 79 -9.76 -16.98 -9.51
C ASP A 79 -8.87 -15.81 -9.96
N TYR A 80 -8.11 -15.22 -9.05
CA TYR A 80 -7.21 -14.13 -9.36
C TYR A 80 -6.06 -14.55 -10.28
N TYR A 81 -5.39 -15.66 -9.98
CA TYR A 81 -4.26 -16.14 -10.78
C TYR A 81 -4.67 -16.90 -12.03
N GLY A 82 -5.67 -17.75 -11.93
CA GLY A 82 -5.98 -18.86 -12.81
C GLY A 82 -5.38 -20.16 -12.28
N LYS A 83 -6.10 -21.27 -12.44
CA LYS A 83 -5.76 -22.58 -11.87
C LYS A 83 -4.33 -23.06 -12.22
N ASP A 84 -3.90 -22.81 -13.44
CA ASP A 84 -2.63 -23.33 -13.98
C ASP A 84 -1.57 -22.24 -14.16
N PHE A 85 -1.74 -21.06 -13.57
CA PHE A 85 -0.79 -19.96 -13.73
C PHE A 85 0.55 -20.28 -13.07
N GLN A 86 1.65 -20.12 -13.81
CA GLN A 86 2.98 -20.60 -13.42
C GLN A 86 3.86 -19.55 -12.72
N ARG A 87 3.49 -18.28 -12.77
CA ARG A 87 4.31 -17.16 -12.27
C ARG A 87 3.60 -16.36 -11.20
N CYS A 88 3.02 -17.08 -10.23
CA CYS A 88 2.43 -16.45 -9.05
C CYS A 88 3.50 -15.96 -8.09
N CYS A 89 3.20 -14.91 -7.34
CA CYS A 89 3.98 -14.55 -6.17
C CYS A 89 3.08 -14.11 -5.01
N ALA A 90 3.48 -14.47 -3.79
CA ALA A 90 2.88 -13.99 -2.56
C ALA A 90 3.93 -13.22 -1.75
N LEU A 91 3.57 -12.02 -1.34
CA LEU A 91 4.39 -11.12 -0.52
C LEU A 91 3.99 -11.35 0.93
N LYS A 92 4.90 -11.87 1.77
CA LYS A 92 4.67 -12.04 3.20
C LYS A 92 4.77 -10.70 3.91
N LEU A 93 3.65 -10.26 4.49
CA LEU A 93 3.50 -8.94 5.07
C LEU A 93 3.92 -8.93 6.55
N TYR A 94 4.46 -7.80 6.98
CA TYR A 94 4.71 -7.49 8.38
C TYR A 94 4.80 -5.97 8.54
N ASP A 95 4.86 -5.47 9.78
CA ASP A 95 4.92 -4.04 10.10
C ASP A 95 3.86 -3.26 9.31
N VAL A 96 2.59 -3.70 9.46
CA VAL A 96 1.44 -3.08 8.82
C VAL A 96 0.96 -1.96 9.71
N THR A 97 1.03 -0.73 9.22
CA THR A 97 0.67 0.47 10.00
C THR A 97 -0.37 1.28 9.25
N GLU A 98 -1.55 1.42 9.84
CA GLU A 98 -2.62 2.28 9.34
C GLU A 98 -2.39 3.73 9.80
N PHE A 99 -2.70 4.70 8.93
CA PHE A 99 -2.65 6.11 9.31
C PHE A 99 -3.91 6.52 10.08
N GLU A 100 -3.76 7.34 11.12
CA GLU A 100 -4.89 7.94 11.83
C GLU A 100 -5.73 8.86 10.92
N GLU A 101 -5.09 9.50 9.93
CA GLU A 101 -5.72 10.34 8.91
C GLU A 101 -5.31 9.87 7.52
N TYR A 102 -6.26 9.65 6.64
CA TYR A 102 -5.97 9.22 5.27
C TYR A 102 -5.69 10.39 4.34
N LEU A 103 -4.68 10.22 3.48
CA LEU A 103 -4.40 11.17 2.41
C LEU A 103 -5.26 10.83 1.18
N THR A 104 -6.26 11.66 0.90
CA THR A 104 -7.23 11.39 -0.17
C THR A 104 -6.65 11.64 -1.56
N LEU A 105 -7.18 10.97 -2.58
CA LEU A 105 -6.82 11.26 -3.99
C LEU A 105 -7.09 12.73 -4.34
N LYS A 106 -8.12 13.33 -3.77
CA LYS A 106 -8.43 14.76 -3.96
C LYS A 106 -7.32 15.64 -3.42
N ASP A 107 -6.79 15.32 -2.24
CA ASP A 107 -5.67 16.07 -1.64
C ASP A 107 -4.38 15.86 -2.43
N MET A 108 -4.09 14.62 -2.85
CA MET A 108 -2.93 14.33 -3.72
C MET A 108 -3.00 15.12 -5.04
N ARG A 109 -4.17 15.24 -5.67
CA ARG A 109 -4.37 16.02 -6.90
C ARG A 109 -4.26 17.53 -6.71
N ARG A 110 -4.43 18.05 -5.53
CA ARG A 110 -4.14 19.48 -5.23
C ARG A 110 -2.65 19.77 -5.26
N ILE A 111 -1.83 18.76 -4.95
CA ILE A 111 -0.36 18.84 -4.94
C ILE A 111 0.18 18.51 -6.32
N ASP A 112 -0.24 17.41 -6.90
CA ASP A 112 0.10 16.99 -8.25
C ASP A 112 -1.18 16.69 -9.06
N PRO A 113 -1.72 17.65 -9.84
CA PRO A 113 -2.89 17.44 -10.68
C PRO A 113 -2.74 16.35 -11.73
N ASN A 114 -1.49 16.03 -12.10
CA ASN A 114 -1.18 15.03 -13.11
C ASN A 114 -0.88 13.65 -12.51
N ILE A 115 -1.09 13.50 -11.19
CA ILE A 115 -0.82 12.22 -10.51
C ILE A 115 -1.51 11.06 -11.25
N ASN A 116 -0.71 10.09 -11.61
CA ASN A 116 -1.16 8.84 -12.17
C ASN A 116 -0.82 7.71 -11.20
N LEU A 117 -1.81 7.25 -10.48
CA LEU A 117 -1.63 6.15 -9.52
C LEU A 117 -1.39 4.85 -10.27
N PRO A 118 -0.39 4.05 -9.87
CA PRO A 118 -0.04 2.85 -10.58
C PRO A 118 -1.16 1.79 -10.45
N GLN A 119 -1.32 0.97 -11.47
CA GLN A 119 -2.22 -0.19 -11.39
C GLN A 119 -1.69 -1.25 -10.40
N TYR A 120 -0.36 -1.31 -10.21
CA TYR A 120 0.31 -2.27 -9.32
C TYR A 120 1.13 -1.54 -8.25
N TYR A 121 2.37 -1.15 -8.56
CA TYR A 121 3.21 -0.31 -7.71
C TYR A 121 4.13 0.56 -8.56
N SER A 122 4.58 1.67 -7.98
CA SER A 122 5.62 2.55 -8.52
C SER A 122 6.51 3.01 -7.38
N TYR A 123 7.70 3.46 -7.73
CA TYR A 123 8.56 4.18 -6.79
C TYR A 123 8.11 5.63 -6.70
N ILE A 124 8.34 6.23 -5.55
CA ILE A 124 8.20 7.66 -5.29
C ILE A 124 9.61 8.15 -5.01
N TYR A 125 10.08 9.07 -5.84
CA TYR A 125 11.45 9.60 -5.76
C TYR A 125 11.44 10.99 -5.10
N GLU A 126 12.60 11.42 -4.59
CA GLU A 126 12.75 12.72 -3.91
C GLU A 126 12.32 13.94 -4.76
N ASN A 127 12.34 13.81 -6.09
CA ASN A 127 11.87 14.84 -7.02
C ASN A 127 10.36 14.75 -7.34
N ASP A 128 9.65 13.73 -6.84
CA ASP A 128 8.20 13.64 -7.03
C ASP A 128 7.47 14.65 -6.13
N PRO A 129 6.46 15.36 -6.64
CA PRO A 129 5.71 16.35 -5.85
C PRO A 129 5.09 15.83 -4.56
N LEU A 130 4.81 14.52 -4.50
CA LEU A 130 4.21 13.87 -3.34
C LEU A 130 5.22 13.28 -2.36
N TYR A 131 6.51 13.22 -2.68
CA TYR A 131 7.50 12.57 -1.84
C TYR A 131 7.53 13.14 -0.41
N ASP A 132 7.78 14.45 -0.28
CA ASP A 132 7.80 15.10 1.02
C ASP A 132 6.46 15.05 1.74
N VAL A 133 5.35 15.16 0.99
CA VAL A 133 4.00 15.12 1.58
C VAL A 133 3.72 13.76 2.19
N ILE A 134 4.04 12.67 1.50
CA ILE A 134 3.84 11.31 2.01
C ILE A 134 4.73 11.06 3.22
N ARG A 135 6.00 11.51 3.18
CA ARG A 135 6.92 11.39 4.31
C ARG A 135 6.42 12.15 5.54
N GLU A 136 6.02 13.43 5.38
CA GLU A 136 5.47 14.23 6.48
C GLU A 136 4.13 13.67 6.99
N TRP A 137 3.35 13.04 6.11
CA TRP A 137 2.10 12.37 6.50
C TRP A 137 2.36 11.14 7.34
N ASP A 138 3.30 10.30 6.93
CA ASP A 138 3.75 9.13 7.67
C ASP A 138 4.28 9.54 9.07
N GLU A 139 5.15 10.54 9.14
CA GLU A 139 5.68 11.07 10.41
C GLU A 139 4.57 11.61 11.34
N ALA A 140 3.51 12.19 10.78
CA ALA A 140 2.46 12.84 11.56
C ALA A 140 1.32 11.91 11.98
N PHE A 141 1.02 10.87 11.20
CA PHE A 141 -0.21 10.09 11.33
C PHE A 141 0.00 8.57 11.41
N SER A 142 1.25 8.07 11.42
CA SER A 142 1.50 6.68 11.82
C SER A 142 1.32 6.52 13.32
N LEU A 143 0.75 5.40 13.76
CA LEU A 143 0.53 5.09 15.17
C LEU A 143 1.81 5.10 16.02
N ASP A 144 2.99 4.97 15.39
CA ASP A 144 4.31 5.10 16.04
C ASP A 144 4.72 6.57 16.27
N GLY A 145 3.96 7.53 15.72
CA GLY A 145 4.17 8.96 15.89
C GLY A 145 3.52 9.48 17.17
N ASN A 146 4.04 10.57 17.73
CA ASN A 146 3.41 11.27 18.83
C ASN A 146 1.99 11.68 18.42
N LEU A 147 1.00 11.30 19.22
CA LEU A 147 -0.41 11.69 19.04
C LEU A 147 -0.49 13.18 18.67
N CYS A 148 -0.99 13.47 17.49
CA CYS A 148 -1.12 14.84 17.03
C CYS A 148 -2.25 15.52 17.81
N GLU A 149 -1.94 16.55 18.59
CA GLU A 149 -2.94 17.30 19.38
C GLU A 149 -4.07 17.90 18.54
N ASN A 150 -3.81 18.15 17.23
CA ASN A 150 -4.82 18.68 16.29
C ASN A 150 -4.59 18.14 14.87
N PRO A 151 -5.10 16.93 14.56
CA PRO A 151 -4.92 16.29 13.26
C PRO A 151 -5.37 17.17 12.08
N THR A 152 -6.48 17.90 12.22
CA THR A 152 -6.99 18.76 11.15
C THR A 152 -6.05 19.90 10.79
N LYS A 153 -5.45 20.57 11.78
CA LYS A 153 -4.47 21.63 11.54
C LYS A 153 -3.19 21.06 10.94
N GLN A 154 -2.71 19.93 11.43
CA GLN A 154 -1.52 19.26 10.92
C GLN A 154 -1.69 18.86 9.46
N LYS A 155 -2.81 18.22 9.12
CA LYS A 155 -3.22 17.88 7.75
C LYS A 155 -3.17 19.11 6.83
N GLN A 156 -3.82 20.21 7.22
CA GLN A 156 -3.84 21.44 6.42
C GLN A 156 -2.43 22.03 6.24
N ALA A 157 -1.58 21.99 7.26
CA ALA A 157 -0.21 22.49 7.19
C ALA A 157 0.66 21.67 6.20
N ILE A 158 0.57 20.34 6.25
CA ILE A 158 1.29 19.46 5.32
C ILE A 158 0.86 19.73 3.87
N LEU A 159 -0.45 19.75 3.61
CA LEU A 159 -0.99 20.00 2.28
C LEU A 159 -0.59 21.38 1.74
N ARG A 160 -0.60 22.42 2.58
CA ARG A 160 -0.16 23.77 2.19
C ARG A 160 1.30 23.78 1.78
N ARG A 161 2.20 23.18 2.58
CA ARG A 161 3.63 23.07 2.25
C ARG A 161 3.86 22.31 0.93
N GLY A 162 3.14 21.21 0.70
CA GLY A 162 3.23 20.45 -0.54
C GLY A 162 2.85 21.28 -1.78
N ILE A 163 1.78 22.09 -1.67
CA ILE A 163 1.34 22.99 -2.76
C ILE A 163 2.39 24.11 -2.99
N GLU A 164 2.95 24.69 -1.93
CA GLU A 164 3.95 25.76 -2.01
C GLU A 164 5.28 25.28 -2.66
N ARG A 165 5.74 24.06 -2.31
CA ARG A 165 6.95 23.44 -2.91
C ARG A 165 6.83 23.26 -4.42
N ARG A 166 5.66 22.85 -4.89
CA ARG A 166 5.41 22.67 -6.32
C ARG A 166 5.51 23.95 -7.15
N ARG A 167 5.26 25.11 -6.54
CA ARG A 167 5.27 26.42 -7.23
C ARG A 167 6.67 27.00 -7.42
N LYS A 168 7.67 26.37 -6.82
CA LYS A 168 9.11 26.72 -6.96
C LYS A 168 9.76 25.86 -8.03
#